data_f780ee183de23459866e51202f4bbfe5
#
_entry.id   f780ee183de23459866e51202f4bbfe5
#
_cell.length_a   1.000
_cell.length_b   1.000
_cell.length_c   1.000
_cell.angle_alpha   90.00
_cell.angle_beta   90.00
_cell.angle_gamma   90.00
#
_symmetry.space_group_name_H-M   'P 1'
#
loop_
_entity.id
_entity.type
_entity.pdbx_description
1 polymer ?
#
loop_
_entity_poly.entity_id
_entity_poly.type
_entity_poly.pdbx_seq_one_letter_code
_entity_poly.pdbx_strand_id
1 'polypeptide(L)'
;LRIGKITVGALDEWSLNPGSVTSWHPTAAAVETARRAQVSSVPVSYMQGQHLRNYWERTTAGLNFSRQIIASCEVPGQCDIAAMDHAVNAYLRRHDTFRSWFERTEEGEFLRRAIADPADIEFVPIEHGDMTVDEIFAHVVDIPSPLEWGCFTFGVIQHDGHFTFFASMDHVHGDATLIGTTMMEANGMYSALSGGGAALTLPDAGSFDEFCVRERAHTSELTEDSPEVRAWIEFAENSGGGFPEFPLPLGNPAESTRSCMTSEILMDTAQTERFESACTAAGARFVGGLFACLAQVEHELTGALTYYGSSHLIGVWCCPTSCRVGD
;
A
#
# COMPACT_ATOMS: atom_id res chain seq x y z
N LEU A 1 -10.84 -0.72 -11.04
CA LEU A 1 -9.96 -1.56 -11.88
C LEU A 1 -10.06 -3.01 -11.42
N ARG A 2 -10.26 -3.95 -12.31
CA ARG A 2 -10.33 -5.37 -12.00
C ARG A 2 -9.13 -6.11 -12.59
N ILE A 3 -8.36 -6.77 -11.74
CA ILE A 3 -7.19 -7.57 -12.14
C ILE A 3 -7.48 -9.02 -11.74
N GLY A 4 -7.91 -9.84 -12.68
CA GLY A 4 -8.38 -11.20 -12.39
C GLY A 4 -9.60 -11.17 -11.46
N LYS A 5 -9.42 -11.67 -10.22
CA LYS A 5 -10.45 -11.63 -9.14
C LYS A 5 -10.33 -10.41 -8.22
N ILE A 6 -9.31 -9.57 -8.41
CA ILE A 6 -9.07 -8.39 -7.57
C ILE A 6 -9.77 -7.19 -8.22
N THR A 7 -10.58 -6.49 -7.44
CA THR A 7 -11.15 -5.19 -7.82
C THR A 7 -10.39 -4.10 -7.07
N VAL A 8 -9.91 -3.10 -7.78
CA VAL A 8 -9.28 -1.91 -7.20
C VAL A 8 -10.17 -0.72 -7.52
N GLY A 9 -10.58 0.03 -6.51
CA GLY A 9 -11.48 1.15 -6.62
C GLY A 9 -11.19 2.23 -5.58
N ALA A 10 -11.91 3.33 -5.66
CA ALA A 10 -11.93 4.33 -4.60
C ALA A 10 -12.65 3.76 -3.36
N LEU A 11 -12.37 4.36 -2.23
CA LEU A 11 -12.92 3.90 -0.95
C LEU A 11 -14.46 3.94 -0.90
N ASP A 12 -15.05 4.94 -1.55
CA ASP A 12 -16.50 5.10 -1.70
C ASP A 12 -17.14 4.14 -2.72
N GLU A 13 -16.34 3.41 -3.49
CA GLU A 13 -16.78 2.34 -4.38
C GLU A 13 -16.76 0.95 -3.72
N TRP A 14 -16.33 0.86 -2.47
CA TRP A 14 -16.29 -0.41 -1.75
C TRP A 14 -17.71 -0.91 -1.46
N SER A 15 -18.06 -2.03 -2.08
CA SER A 15 -19.38 -2.65 -1.92
C SER A 15 -19.45 -3.39 -0.57
N LEU A 16 -20.07 -2.74 0.41
CA LEU A 16 -20.33 -3.29 1.73
C LEU A 16 -21.77 -3.78 1.86
N ASN A 17 -21.95 -4.83 2.66
CA ASN A 17 -23.24 -5.29 3.13
C ASN A 17 -23.27 -5.15 4.67
N PRO A 18 -24.45 -4.90 5.28
CA PRO A 18 -24.58 -4.89 6.73
C PRO A 18 -24.27 -6.28 7.30
N GLY A 19 -23.79 -6.33 8.54
CA GLY A 19 -23.47 -7.59 9.20
C GLY A 19 -22.94 -7.40 10.61
N SER A 20 -22.65 -8.51 11.29
CA SER A 20 -22.08 -8.48 12.63
C SER A 20 -20.57 -8.30 12.55
N VAL A 21 -20.06 -7.25 13.19
CA VAL A 21 -18.65 -6.84 13.10
C VAL A 21 -17.85 -7.30 14.31
N THR A 22 -16.70 -7.90 14.06
CA THR A 22 -15.64 -8.13 15.04
C THR A 22 -14.35 -7.58 14.50
N SER A 23 -13.63 -6.76 15.28
CA SER A 23 -12.33 -6.21 14.89
C SER A 23 -11.27 -6.43 15.96
N TRP A 24 -10.00 -6.46 15.56
CA TRP A 24 -8.86 -6.70 16.42
C TRP A 24 -8.24 -5.39 16.89
N HIS A 25 -8.11 -5.24 18.20
CA HIS A 25 -7.55 -4.07 18.83
C HIS A 25 -6.36 -4.44 19.71
N PRO A 26 -5.34 -3.56 19.83
CA PRO A 26 -4.18 -3.85 20.66
C PRO A 26 -4.57 -3.97 22.13
N THR A 27 -3.95 -4.90 22.85
CA THR A 27 -4.09 -5.00 24.30
C THR A 27 -3.49 -3.78 24.99
N ALA A 28 -3.94 -3.49 26.21
CA ALA A 28 -3.37 -2.40 27.02
C ALA A 28 -1.85 -2.60 27.25
N ALA A 29 -1.40 -3.85 27.37
CA ALA A 29 0.02 -4.19 27.50
C ALA A 29 0.80 -3.84 26.22
N ALA A 30 0.30 -4.18 25.05
CA ALA A 30 0.92 -3.84 23.78
C ALA A 30 1.00 -2.32 23.57
N VAL A 31 -0.08 -1.58 23.90
CA VAL A 31 -0.10 -0.10 23.84
C VAL A 31 0.94 0.49 24.79
N GLU A 32 1.07 -0.03 26.01
CA GLU A 32 2.06 0.47 26.95
C GLU A 32 3.50 0.15 26.52
N THR A 33 3.74 -1.03 25.92
CA THR A 33 5.03 -1.36 25.29
C THR A 33 5.36 -0.39 24.18
N ALA A 34 4.39 -0.08 23.32
CA ALA A 34 4.57 0.92 22.26
C ALA A 34 4.94 2.29 22.85
N ARG A 35 4.23 2.79 23.86
CA ARG A 35 4.54 4.09 24.50
C ARG A 35 5.96 4.19 25.06
N ARG A 36 6.53 3.06 25.50
CA ARG A 36 7.89 2.97 26.06
C ARG A 36 8.96 2.66 25.03
N ALA A 37 8.57 2.37 23.80
CA ALA A 37 9.52 1.97 22.79
C ALA A 37 10.53 3.07 22.48
N GLN A 38 11.77 2.65 22.29
CA GLN A 38 12.88 3.55 22.02
C GLN A 38 12.89 4.01 20.57
N VAL A 39 13.58 5.12 20.32
CA VAL A 39 13.92 5.53 18.95
C VAL A 39 14.75 4.43 18.33
N SER A 40 14.33 3.98 17.15
CA SER A 40 15.03 2.97 16.37
C SER A 40 16.24 3.57 15.65
N SER A 41 17.30 2.79 15.50
CA SER A 41 18.42 3.13 14.62
C SER A 41 18.09 2.94 13.14
N VAL A 42 16.97 2.28 12.81
CA VAL A 42 16.49 2.09 11.44
C VAL A 42 15.95 3.43 10.90
N PRO A 43 16.49 3.95 9.81
CA PRO A 43 16.05 5.22 9.27
C PRO A 43 14.62 5.15 8.72
N VAL A 44 13.95 6.29 8.67
CA VAL A 44 12.70 6.43 7.91
C VAL A 44 13.02 6.32 6.42
N SER A 45 12.29 5.50 5.66
CA SER A 45 12.48 5.43 4.21
C SER A 45 12.11 6.76 3.54
N TYR A 46 12.62 7.01 2.33
CA TYR A 46 12.29 8.25 1.63
C TYR A 46 10.78 8.38 1.36
N MET A 47 10.13 7.29 0.98
CA MET A 47 8.69 7.30 0.72
C MET A 47 7.88 7.50 2.00
N GLN A 48 8.26 6.86 3.11
CA GLN A 48 7.64 7.11 4.40
C GLN A 48 7.83 8.56 4.84
N GLY A 49 9.04 9.09 4.71
CA GLY A 49 9.33 10.49 5.05
C GLY A 49 8.52 11.49 4.22
N GLN A 50 8.33 11.23 2.93
CA GLN A 50 7.48 12.06 2.07
C GLN A 50 6.00 11.97 2.48
N HIS A 51 5.50 10.75 2.76
CA HIS A 51 4.14 10.52 3.22
C HIS A 51 3.85 11.28 4.52
N LEU A 52 4.75 11.17 5.50
CA LEU A 52 4.63 11.83 6.81
C LEU A 52 4.70 13.36 6.70
N ARG A 53 5.58 13.92 5.84
CA ARG A 53 5.61 15.36 5.57
C ARG A 53 4.29 15.84 4.97
N ASN A 54 3.79 15.16 3.95
CA ASN A 54 2.52 15.48 3.33
C ASN A 54 1.35 15.38 4.32
N TYR A 55 1.34 14.35 5.16
CA TYR A 55 0.37 14.21 6.23
C TYR A 55 0.40 15.42 7.18
N TRP A 56 1.58 15.74 7.69
CA TRP A 56 1.76 16.84 8.63
C TRP A 56 1.35 18.20 8.04
N GLU A 57 1.85 18.54 6.86
CA GLU A 57 1.57 19.81 6.19
C GLU A 57 0.08 20.00 5.93
N ARG A 58 -0.59 18.97 5.42
CA ARG A 58 -1.99 19.06 5.09
C ARG A 58 -2.90 19.09 6.32
N THR A 59 -2.64 18.26 7.30
CA THR A 59 -3.44 18.24 8.54
C THR A 59 -3.24 19.52 9.34
N THR A 60 -2.02 20.09 9.37
CA THR A 60 -1.76 21.40 10.00
C THR A 60 -2.47 22.53 9.27
N ALA A 61 -2.63 22.43 7.95
CA ALA A 61 -3.45 23.36 7.16
C ALA A 61 -4.96 23.14 7.29
N GLY A 62 -5.40 22.21 8.14
CA GLY A 62 -6.84 21.90 8.33
C GLY A 62 -7.45 21.09 7.20
N LEU A 63 -6.62 20.50 6.34
CA LEU A 63 -7.07 19.64 5.24
C LEU A 63 -7.16 18.20 5.72
N ASN A 64 -8.22 17.49 5.31
CA ASN A 64 -8.28 16.05 5.53
C ASN A 64 -7.27 15.36 4.62
N PHE A 65 -6.37 14.62 5.23
CA PHE A 65 -5.36 13.82 4.53
C PHE A 65 -5.36 12.41 5.09
N SER A 66 -6.23 11.58 4.53
CA SER A 66 -6.20 10.14 4.76
C SER A 66 -5.64 9.47 3.52
N ARG A 67 -4.57 8.71 3.68
CA ARG A 67 -4.06 7.78 2.67
C ARG A 67 -4.18 6.35 3.20
N GLN A 68 -5.41 5.97 3.41
CA GLN A 68 -5.77 4.67 3.91
C GLN A 68 -5.94 3.68 2.77
N ILE A 69 -5.45 2.49 2.98
CA ILE A 69 -5.61 1.36 2.09
C ILE A 69 -6.49 0.35 2.79
N ILE A 70 -7.54 -0.09 2.11
CA ILE A 70 -8.42 -1.15 2.60
C ILE A 70 -8.33 -2.32 1.63
N ALA A 71 -8.05 -3.50 2.17
CA ALA A 71 -8.17 -4.75 1.46
C ALA A 71 -9.27 -5.58 2.10
N SER A 72 -10.07 -6.25 1.28
CA SER A 72 -11.10 -7.17 1.78
C SER A 72 -11.27 -8.38 0.87
N CYS A 73 -11.74 -9.46 1.44
CA CYS A 73 -12.13 -10.64 0.70
C CYS A 73 -13.27 -11.37 1.39
N GLU A 74 -14.11 -12.00 0.61
CA GLU A 74 -15.21 -12.86 1.09
C GLU A 74 -14.70 -14.27 1.31
N VAL A 75 -15.05 -14.85 2.45
CA VAL A 75 -14.73 -16.22 2.83
C VAL A 75 -16.04 -16.97 3.14
N PRO A 76 -16.31 -18.12 2.53
CA PRO A 76 -17.53 -18.89 2.79
C PRO A 76 -17.62 -19.38 4.23
N GLY A 77 -18.83 -19.43 4.77
CA GLY A 77 -19.13 -19.97 6.09
C GLY A 77 -19.16 -18.94 7.20
N GLN A 78 -19.13 -19.42 8.43
CA GLN A 78 -19.03 -18.60 9.64
C GLN A 78 -17.57 -18.48 10.06
N CYS A 79 -17.16 -17.30 10.48
CA CYS A 79 -15.78 -17.07 10.92
C CYS A 79 -15.49 -17.80 12.23
N ASP A 80 -14.45 -18.62 12.23
CA ASP A 80 -13.83 -19.14 13.45
C ASP A 80 -12.95 -18.02 14.04
N ILE A 81 -13.48 -17.32 15.04
CA ILE A 81 -12.79 -16.17 15.65
C ILE A 81 -11.45 -16.57 16.28
N ALA A 82 -11.32 -17.76 16.86
CA ALA A 82 -10.06 -18.21 17.46
C ALA A 82 -8.99 -18.48 16.40
N ALA A 83 -9.36 -19.08 15.26
CA ALA A 83 -8.45 -19.26 14.13
C ALA A 83 -8.04 -17.92 13.50
N MET A 84 -8.98 -16.96 13.40
CA MET A 84 -8.70 -15.62 12.86
C MET A 84 -7.84 -14.80 13.81
N ASP A 85 -8.06 -14.90 15.12
CA ASP A 85 -7.21 -14.26 16.14
C ASP A 85 -5.75 -14.70 16.00
N HIS A 86 -5.53 -16.00 15.87
CA HIS A 86 -4.19 -16.51 15.60
C HIS A 86 -3.60 -15.95 14.30
N ALA A 87 -4.38 -15.95 13.22
CA ALA A 87 -3.92 -15.49 11.91
C ALA A 87 -3.54 -14.00 11.92
N VAL A 88 -4.37 -13.13 12.51
CA VAL A 88 -4.10 -11.69 12.64
C VAL A 88 -2.85 -11.44 13.46
N ASN A 89 -2.72 -12.05 14.65
CA ASN A 89 -1.56 -11.87 15.51
C ASN A 89 -0.27 -12.41 14.88
N ALA A 90 -0.34 -13.58 14.23
CA ALA A 90 0.80 -14.15 13.51
C ALA A 90 1.25 -13.25 12.36
N TYR A 91 0.30 -12.69 11.60
CA TYR A 91 0.58 -11.77 10.50
C TYR A 91 1.25 -10.47 10.99
N LEU A 92 0.70 -9.83 12.03
CA LEU A 92 1.25 -8.59 12.60
C LEU A 92 2.67 -8.77 13.15
N ARG A 93 2.94 -9.90 13.81
CA ARG A 93 4.27 -10.23 14.35
C ARG A 93 5.30 -10.55 13.27
N ARG A 94 4.83 -11.10 12.15
CA ARG A 94 5.66 -11.51 11.02
C ARG A 94 6.25 -10.33 10.25
N HIS A 95 5.48 -9.26 10.06
CA HIS A 95 5.89 -8.12 9.25
C HIS A 95 6.35 -6.96 10.13
N ASP A 96 7.63 -6.63 10.05
CA ASP A 96 8.29 -5.64 10.93
C ASP A 96 7.75 -4.21 10.77
N THR A 97 7.12 -3.88 9.65
CA THR A 97 6.46 -2.58 9.46
C THR A 97 5.42 -2.30 10.56
N PHE A 98 4.69 -3.30 11.04
CA PHE A 98 3.65 -3.13 12.08
C PHE A 98 4.20 -2.90 13.49
N ARG A 99 5.49 -3.06 13.68
CA ARG A 99 6.17 -2.77 14.95
C ARG A 99 6.50 -1.30 15.12
N SER A 100 6.48 -0.51 14.03
CA SER A 100 7.01 0.84 13.99
C SER A 100 5.92 1.90 13.85
N TRP A 101 6.22 3.10 14.33
CA TRP A 101 5.50 4.34 14.07
C TRP A 101 6.47 5.51 14.11
N PHE A 102 5.97 6.73 13.95
CA PHE A 102 6.83 7.88 13.69
C PHE A 102 6.51 9.03 14.63
N GLU A 103 7.56 9.71 15.06
CA GLU A 103 7.48 10.92 15.88
C GLU A 103 8.13 12.07 15.13
N ARG A 104 7.48 13.22 15.12
CA ARG A 104 8.06 14.42 14.53
C ARG A 104 8.86 15.19 15.58
N THR A 105 10.12 15.53 15.27
CA THR A 105 10.98 16.34 16.14
C THR A 105 10.61 17.83 16.07
N GLU A 106 11.15 18.63 16.98
CA GLU A 106 10.99 20.09 16.96
C GLU A 106 11.60 20.72 15.70
N GLU A 107 12.66 20.13 15.16
CA GLU A 107 13.32 20.55 13.93
C GLU A 107 12.53 20.15 12.67
N GLY A 108 11.49 19.35 12.81
CA GLY A 108 10.63 18.95 11.70
C GLY A 108 10.99 17.62 11.05
N GLU A 109 12.00 16.93 11.56
CA GLU A 109 12.40 15.61 11.09
C GLU A 109 11.47 14.51 11.67
N PHE A 110 11.46 13.36 11.03
CA PHE A 110 10.71 12.20 11.52
C PHE A 110 11.66 11.13 12.03
N LEU A 111 11.41 10.68 13.25
CA LEU A 111 12.12 9.58 13.88
C LEU A 111 11.22 8.34 13.89
N ARG A 112 11.81 7.18 13.67
CA ARG A 112 11.13 5.89 13.81
C ARG A 112 11.24 5.44 15.27
N ARG A 113 10.11 5.02 15.86
CA ARG A 113 10.06 4.22 17.08
C ARG A 113 9.63 2.80 16.72
N ALA A 114 10.08 1.80 17.46
CA ALA A 114 9.71 0.42 17.19
C ALA A 114 9.63 -0.42 18.46
N ILE A 115 8.62 -1.30 18.51
CA ILE A 115 8.55 -2.38 19.49
C ILE A 115 9.68 -3.37 19.18
N ALA A 116 10.53 -3.64 20.15
CA ALA A 116 11.74 -4.46 19.97
C ALA A 116 11.41 -5.94 19.74
N ASP A 117 10.54 -6.51 20.56
CA ASP A 117 10.14 -7.91 20.45
C ASP A 117 8.75 -8.02 19.77
N PRO A 118 8.65 -8.70 18.61
CA PRO A 118 7.36 -8.93 17.98
C PRO A 118 6.38 -9.72 18.88
N ALA A 119 6.84 -10.46 19.87
CA ALA A 119 5.98 -11.17 20.82
C ALA A 119 5.17 -10.21 21.71
N ASP A 120 5.62 -8.97 21.87
CA ASP A 120 4.89 -7.93 22.61
C ASP A 120 3.72 -7.33 21.82
N ILE A 121 3.59 -7.66 20.53
CA ILE A 121 2.43 -7.30 19.72
C ILE A 121 1.33 -8.30 19.99
N GLU A 122 0.26 -7.83 20.64
CA GLU A 122 -0.92 -8.63 20.93
C GLU A 122 -2.19 -7.83 20.66
N PHE A 123 -3.03 -8.38 19.80
CA PHE A 123 -4.34 -7.86 19.46
C PHE A 123 -5.41 -8.85 19.87
N VAL A 124 -6.53 -8.34 20.34
CA VAL A 124 -7.66 -9.15 20.79
C VAL A 124 -8.92 -8.80 20.02
N PRO A 125 -9.81 -9.77 19.73
CA PRO A 125 -11.05 -9.51 19.03
C PRO A 125 -12.04 -8.79 19.97
N ILE A 126 -12.71 -7.77 19.43
CA ILE A 126 -13.81 -7.05 20.08
C ILE A 126 -15.03 -7.19 19.18
N GLU A 127 -16.11 -7.72 19.75
CA GLU A 127 -17.41 -7.83 19.08
C GLU A 127 -18.15 -6.50 19.20
N HIS A 128 -18.59 -5.96 18.06
CA HIS A 128 -19.35 -4.71 17.97
C HIS A 128 -20.84 -4.96 17.72
N GLY A 129 -21.23 -6.18 17.37
CA GLY A 129 -22.60 -6.54 16.99
C GLY A 129 -22.95 -6.14 15.56
N ASP A 130 -24.25 -6.10 15.29
CA ASP A 130 -24.78 -5.79 13.96
C ASP A 130 -24.59 -4.31 13.65
N MET A 131 -24.04 -4.02 12.48
CA MET A 131 -23.79 -2.68 11.97
C MET A 131 -24.41 -2.49 10.59
N THR A 132 -24.89 -1.30 10.33
CA THR A 132 -25.27 -0.82 8.99
C THR A 132 -24.01 -0.58 8.13
N VAL A 133 -24.20 -0.40 6.83
CA VAL A 133 -23.09 -0.11 5.90
C VAL A 133 -22.33 1.17 6.31
N ASP A 134 -23.04 2.22 6.69
CA ASP A 134 -22.42 3.50 7.09
C ASP A 134 -21.63 3.37 8.39
N GLU A 135 -22.12 2.58 9.37
CA GLU A 135 -21.43 2.30 10.61
C GLU A 135 -20.16 1.44 10.37
N ILE A 136 -20.26 0.43 9.50
CA ILE A 136 -19.10 -0.39 9.12
C ILE A 136 -18.05 0.49 8.43
N PHE A 137 -18.45 1.30 7.48
CA PHE A 137 -17.55 2.21 6.78
C PHE A 137 -16.85 3.15 7.75
N ALA A 138 -17.61 3.81 8.63
CA ALA A 138 -17.06 4.70 9.65
C ALA A 138 -16.07 3.98 10.58
N HIS A 139 -16.40 2.75 10.98
CA HIS A 139 -15.54 1.92 11.84
C HIS A 139 -14.21 1.53 11.15
N VAL A 140 -14.27 1.14 9.88
CA VAL A 140 -13.08 0.68 9.14
C VAL A 140 -12.12 1.81 8.80
N VAL A 141 -12.63 3.04 8.63
CA VAL A 141 -11.80 4.21 8.34
C VAL A 141 -11.29 4.92 9.60
N ASP A 142 -11.79 4.55 10.77
CA ASP A 142 -11.37 5.12 12.06
C ASP A 142 -10.13 4.39 12.59
N ILE A 143 -8.97 4.75 12.05
CA ILE A 143 -7.65 4.26 12.49
C ILE A 143 -6.84 5.42 13.08
N PRO A 144 -5.91 5.14 14.02
CA PRO A 144 -4.98 6.14 14.54
C PRO A 144 -4.18 6.86 13.43
N SER A 145 -3.63 7.99 13.78
CA SER A 145 -2.74 8.75 12.88
C SER A 145 -1.44 7.98 12.62
N PRO A 146 -0.76 8.19 11.48
CA PRO A 146 0.53 7.56 11.20
C PRO A 146 1.65 8.00 12.16
N LEU A 147 1.40 9.00 13.03
CA LEU A 147 2.29 9.42 14.11
C LEU A 147 2.01 8.68 15.43
N GLU A 148 1.10 7.72 15.41
CA GLU A 148 0.75 6.87 16.55
C GLU A 148 0.91 5.40 16.16
N TRP A 149 1.31 4.56 17.13
CA TRP A 149 1.37 3.13 16.86
C TRP A 149 -0.04 2.54 16.69
N GLY A 150 -0.19 1.67 15.69
CA GLY A 150 -1.45 0.97 15.43
C GLY A 150 -2.35 1.71 14.42
N CYS A 151 -1.78 2.49 13.49
CA CYS A 151 -2.57 3.08 12.41
C CYS A 151 -3.01 2.03 11.36
N PHE A 152 -3.56 0.92 11.86
CA PHE A 152 -4.13 -0.18 11.09
C PHE A 152 -5.18 -0.91 11.93
N THR A 153 -6.14 -1.55 11.28
CA THR A 153 -7.12 -2.44 11.91
C THR A 153 -7.41 -3.64 11.01
N PHE A 154 -7.76 -4.75 11.65
CA PHE A 154 -8.19 -5.98 11.00
C PHE A 154 -9.56 -6.34 11.55
N GLY A 155 -10.42 -6.91 10.72
CA GLY A 155 -11.73 -7.31 11.18
C GLY A 155 -12.45 -8.26 10.25
N VAL A 156 -13.57 -8.73 10.74
CA VAL A 156 -14.51 -9.53 9.98
C VAL A 156 -15.92 -8.94 10.09
N ILE A 157 -16.66 -9.04 9.00
CA ILE A 157 -18.07 -8.71 8.92
C ILE A 157 -18.77 -10.04 8.63
N GLN A 158 -19.53 -10.58 9.59
CA GLN A 158 -20.26 -11.82 9.42
C GLN A 158 -21.58 -11.55 8.72
N HIS A 159 -21.84 -12.28 7.66
CA HIS A 159 -23.08 -12.29 6.89
C HIS A 159 -23.73 -13.68 6.91
N ASP A 160 -24.90 -13.83 6.31
CA ASP A 160 -25.51 -15.13 6.10
C ASP A 160 -24.69 -15.95 5.10
N GLY A 161 -24.09 -17.06 5.56
CA GLY A 161 -23.37 -18.03 4.75
C GLY A 161 -21.94 -17.64 4.33
N HIS A 162 -21.45 -16.45 4.66
CA HIS A 162 -20.07 -16.04 4.44
C HIS A 162 -19.68 -14.92 5.41
N PHE A 163 -18.39 -14.61 5.48
CA PHE A 163 -17.91 -13.39 6.13
C PHE A 163 -16.95 -12.63 5.21
N THR A 164 -16.87 -11.32 5.41
CA THR A 164 -15.88 -10.46 4.78
C THR A 164 -14.72 -10.23 5.76
N PHE A 165 -13.54 -10.73 5.44
CA PHE A 165 -12.31 -10.33 6.15
C PHE A 165 -11.81 -9.03 5.55
N PHE A 166 -11.44 -8.06 6.38
CA PHE A 166 -10.86 -6.80 5.95
C PHE A 166 -9.60 -6.45 6.74
N ALA A 167 -8.70 -5.74 6.07
CA ALA A 167 -7.56 -5.07 6.66
C ALA A 167 -7.56 -3.62 6.18
N SER A 168 -7.49 -2.68 7.12
CA SER A 168 -7.40 -1.25 6.87
C SER A 168 -6.12 -0.73 7.49
N MET A 169 -5.32 0.04 6.75
CA MET A 169 -4.05 0.57 7.24
C MET A 169 -3.69 1.87 6.56
N ASP A 170 -2.93 2.71 7.26
CA ASP A 170 -2.30 3.88 6.64
C ASP A 170 -1.21 3.44 5.65
N HIS A 171 -1.10 4.17 4.54
CA HIS A 171 -0.15 3.86 3.46
C HIS A 171 1.32 3.94 3.90
N VAL A 172 1.60 4.48 5.09
CA VAL A 172 2.95 4.48 5.70
C VAL A 172 3.46 3.06 5.98
N HIS A 173 2.54 2.10 6.18
CA HIS A 173 2.87 0.70 6.49
C HIS A 173 2.91 -0.22 5.28
N GLY A 174 2.30 0.16 4.18
CA GLY A 174 2.19 -0.78 3.08
C GLY A 174 1.96 -0.19 1.71
N ASP A 175 2.23 -1.01 0.73
CA ASP A 175 1.97 -0.79 -0.68
C ASP A 175 1.04 -1.88 -1.23
N ALA A 176 0.82 -1.88 -2.55
CA ALA A 176 -0.01 -2.88 -3.22
C ALA A 176 0.51 -4.33 -3.02
N THR A 177 1.82 -4.52 -2.82
CA THR A 177 2.40 -5.84 -2.59
C THR A 177 2.03 -6.36 -1.20
N LEU A 178 2.18 -5.52 -0.18
CA LEU A 178 1.80 -5.88 1.19
C LEU A 178 0.30 -6.16 1.29
N ILE A 179 -0.54 -5.39 0.61
CA ILE A 179 -1.99 -5.63 0.55
C ILE A 179 -2.31 -7.01 -0.01
N GLY A 180 -1.68 -7.37 -1.14
CA GLY A 180 -1.85 -8.69 -1.74
C GLY A 180 -1.38 -9.81 -0.81
N THR A 181 -0.23 -9.65 -0.17
CA THR A 181 0.30 -10.63 0.80
C THR A 181 -0.55 -10.71 2.05
N THR A 182 -1.13 -9.59 2.54
CA THR A 182 -2.05 -9.58 3.69
C THR A 182 -3.21 -10.55 3.46
N MET A 183 -3.88 -10.42 2.31
CA MET A 183 -5.01 -11.29 2.01
C MET A 183 -4.60 -12.75 1.83
N MET A 184 -3.46 -13.00 1.20
CA MET A 184 -2.97 -14.37 0.98
C MET A 184 -2.50 -15.04 2.27
N GLU A 185 -1.68 -14.38 3.06
CA GLU A 185 -1.07 -14.95 4.26
C GLU A 185 -2.09 -15.10 5.40
N ALA A 186 -2.88 -14.06 5.69
CA ALA A 186 -3.88 -14.12 6.75
C ALA A 186 -4.95 -15.19 6.45
N ASN A 187 -5.47 -15.24 5.22
CA ASN A 187 -6.42 -16.29 4.84
C ASN A 187 -5.80 -17.69 4.79
N GLY A 188 -4.54 -17.79 4.39
CA GLY A 188 -3.81 -19.07 4.41
C GLY A 188 -3.65 -19.61 5.83
N MET A 189 -3.23 -18.75 6.77
CA MET A 189 -3.10 -19.10 8.19
C MET A 189 -4.45 -19.43 8.82
N TYR A 190 -5.47 -18.62 8.55
CA TYR A 190 -6.84 -18.88 8.98
C TYR A 190 -7.37 -20.23 8.47
N SER A 191 -7.26 -20.48 7.17
CA SER A 191 -7.78 -21.69 6.53
C SER A 191 -7.12 -22.97 7.04
N ALA A 192 -5.82 -22.91 7.36
CA ALA A 192 -5.12 -24.05 7.92
C ALA A 192 -5.67 -24.45 9.30
N LEU A 193 -5.99 -23.48 10.15
CA LEU A 193 -6.49 -23.71 11.49
C LEU A 193 -7.99 -24.03 11.53
N SER A 194 -8.81 -23.27 10.83
CA SER A 194 -10.26 -23.49 10.77
C SER A 194 -10.63 -24.83 10.13
N GLY A 195 -9.74 -25.38 9.28
CA GLY A 195 -9.85 -26.74 8.75
C GLY A 195 -9.41 -27.85 9.72
N GLY A 196 -9.05 -27.52 10.97
CA GLY A 196 -8.57 -28.49 11.98
C GLY A 196 -7.12 -28.96 11.75
N GLY A 197 -6.36 -28.27 10.92
CA GLY A 197 -4.95 -28.52 10.67
C GLY A 197 -4.02 -27.86 11.69
N ALA A 198 -2.70 -28.02 11.46
CA ALA A 198 -1.68 -27.29 12.21
C ALA A 198 -1.51 -25.88 11.67
N ALA A 199 -0.97 -24.97 12.50
CA ALA A 199 -0.63 -23.61 12.08
C ALA A 199 0.29 -23.64 10.85
N LEU A 200 -0.02 -22.81 9.85
CA LEU A 200 0.74 -22.71 8.61
C LEU A 200 2.10 -22.07 8.87
N THR A 201 3.17 -22.75 8.47
CA THR A 201 4.51 -22.17 8.47
C THR A 201 4.79 -21.56 7.10
N LEU A 202 4.98 -20.25 7.08
CA LEU A 202 5.31 -19.50 5.87
C LEU A 202 6.85 -19.30 5.76
N PRO A 203 7.41 -19.16 4.55
CA PRO A 203 8.80 -18.74 4.36
C PRO A 203 9.06 -17.38 5.00
N ASP A 204 10.31 -17.00 5.22
CA ASP A 204 10.66 -15.69 5.76
C ASP A 204 10.03 -14.56 4.93
N ALA A 205 9.46 -13.56 5.62
CA ALA A 205 8.82 -12.40 4.98
C ALA A 205 9.83 -11.41 4.38
N GLY A 206 11.10 -11.54 4.73
CA GLY A 206 12.06 -10.45 4.55
C GLY A 206 11.82 -9.31 5.55
N SER A 207 12.67 -8.30 5.51
CA SER A 207 12.63 -7.19 6.46
C SER A 207 12.50 -5.86 5.74
N PHE A 208 11.45 -5.11 6.07
CA PHE A 208 11.31 -3.73 5.62
C PHE A 208 12.32 -2.80 6.32
N ASP A 209 12.69 -3.11 7.55
CA ASP A 209 13.73 -2.40 8.29
C ASP A 209 15.09 -2.51 7.57
N GLU A 210 15.45 -3.70 7.08
CA GLU A 210 16.66 -3.87 6.25
C GLU A 210 16.57 -3.10 4.93
N PHE A 211 15.38 -3.03 4.34
CA PHE A 211 15.18 -2.21 3.16
C PHE A 211 15.50 -0.75 3.46
N CYS A 212 14.95 -0.16 4.53
CA CYS A 212 15.21 1.21 4.91
C CYS A 212 16.71 1.50 5.11
N VAL A 213 17.42 0.57 5.77
CA VAL A 213 18.86 0.71 5.97
C VAL A 213 19.61 0.69 4.64
N ARG A 214 19.29 -0.27 3.76
CA ARG A 214 19.94 -0.38 2.44
C ARG A 214 19.61 0.78 1.52
N GLU A 215 18.36 1.25 1.52
CA GLU A 215 17.94 2.43 0.76
C GLU A 215 18.79 3.64 1.15
N ARG A 216 18.97 3.90 2.45
CA ARG A 216 19.78 5.02 2.93
C ARG A 216 21.26 4.85 2.66
N ALA A 217 21.81 3.66 2.84
CA ALA A 217 23.20 3.38 2.52
C ALA A 217 23.49 3.63 1.04
N HIS A 218 22.67 3.03 0.15
CA HIS A 218 22.82 3.21 -1.29
C HIS A 218 22.72 4.67 -1.72
N THR A 219 21.68 5.38 -1.25
CA THR A 219 21.47 6.77 -1.67
C THR A 219 22.50 7.73 -1.11
N SER A 220 23.13 7.43 0.04
CA SER A 220 24.22 8.23 0.59
C SER A 220 25.54 8.14 -0.21
N GLU A 221 25.69 7.11 -1.03
CA GLU A 221 26.86 6.91 -1.92
C GLU A 221 26.67 7.57 -3.28
N LEU A 222 25.44 8.01 -3.62
CA LEU A 222 25.15 8.65 -4.91
C LEU A 222 25.78 10.04 -4.98
N THR A 223 26.35 10.33 -6.14
CA THR A 223 26.92 11.62 -6.51
C THR A 223 26.35 12.09 -7.84
N GLU A 224 26.62 13.31 -8.23
CA GLU A 224 26.22 13.83 -9.56
C GLU A 224 26.79 12.98 -10.72
N ASP A 225 27.88 12.26 -10.47
CA ASP A 225 28.52 11.38 -11.46
C ASP A 225 27.94 9.95 -11.49
N SER A 226 27.08 9.61 -10.56
CA SER A 226 26.43 8.29 -10.51
C SER A 226 25.52 8.12 -11.74
N PRO A 227 25.55 6.94 -12.40
CA PRO A 227 24.75 6.69 -13.60
C PRO A 227 23.25 6.95 -13.40
N GLU A 228 22.72 6.59 -12.23
CA GLU A 228 21.31 6.78 -11.86
C GLU A 228 20.97 8.27 -11.78
N VAL A 229 21.84 9.08 -11.16
CA VAL A 229 21.65 10.54 -11.04
C VAL A 229 21.75 11.19 -12.41
N ARG A 230 22.73 10.82 -13.21
CA ARG A 230 22.89 11.31 -14.59
C ARG A 230 21.68 11.01 -15.45
N ALA A 231 21.12 9.81 -15.35
CA ALA A 231 19.92 9.43 -16.08
C ALA A 231 18.72 10.33 -15.73
N TRP A 232 18.56 10.69 -14.44
CA TRP A 232 17.53 11.62 -14.01
C TRP A 232 17.77 13.06 -14.44
N ILE A 233 19.04 13.53 -14.43
CA ILE A 233 19.41 14.86 -14.94
C ILE A 233 19.09 14.92 -16.44
N GLU A 234 19.55 13.95 -17.22
CA GLU A 234 19.28 13.88 -18.66
C GLU A 234 17.77 13.82 -18.95
N PHE A 235 17.01 13.03 -18.19
CA PHE A 235 15.56 13.00 -18.31
C PHE A 235 14.94 14.38 -18.05
N ALA A 236 15.32 15.08 -16.98
CA ALA A 236 14.82 16.40 -16.66
C ALA A 236 15.19 17.44 -17.73
N GLU A 237 16.42 17.43 -18.23
CA GLU A 237 16.88 18.32 -19.30
C GLU A 237 16.07 18.10 -20.60
N ASN A 238 15.83 16.84 -20.97
CA ASN A 238 15.09 16.47 -22.17
C ASN A 238 13.58 16.72 -22.06
N SER A 239 13.03 16.76 -20.84
CA SER A 239 11.60 17.03 -20.57
C SER A 239 11.29 18.49 -20.23
N GLY A 240 12.20 19.42 -20.52
CA GLY A 240 11.95 20.85 -20.34
C GLY A 240 12.34 21.41 -18.97
N GLY A 241 13.21 20.71 -18.22
CA GLY A 241 13.75 21.16 -16.93
C GLY A 241 13.01 20.63 -15.71
N GLY A 242 12.13 19.64 -15.90
CA GLY A 242 11.35 19.05 -14.81
C GLY A 242 10.66 17.76 -15.18
N PHE A 243 9.65 17.40 -14.44
CA PHE A 243 8.75 16.29 -14.81
C PHE A 243 7.83 16.70 -15.97
N PRO A 244 7.49 15.77 -16.88
CA PRO A 244 6.54 16.05 -17.95
C PRO A 244 5.20 16.52 -17.39
N GLU A 245 4.68 17.59 -17.97
CA GLU A 245 3.35 18.09 -17.63
C GLU A 245 2.27 17.34 -18.44
N PHE A 246 1.06 17.29 -17.89
CA PHE A 246 -0.06 16.72 -18.60
C PHE A 246 -0.43 17.64 -19.80
N PRO A 247 -0.57 17.08 -21.03
CA PRO A 247 -0.63 17.90 -22.24
C PRO A 247 -1.95 18.67 -22.44
N LEU A 248 -2.97 18.39 -21.64
CA LEU A 248 -4.26 19.06 -21.73
C LEU A 248 -4.46 20.06 -20.58
N PRO A 249 -5.25 21.13 -20.79
CA PRO A 249 -5.55 22.09 -19.73
C PRO A 249 -6.25 21.42 -18.55
N LEU A 250 -5.67 21.51 -17.37
CA LEU A 250 -6.21 20.95 -16.12
C LEU A 250 -7.13 21.93 -15.35
N GLY A 251 -7.50 23.08 -15.94
CA GLY A 251 -8.24 24.13 -15.28
C GLY A 251 -7.31 25.04 -14.45
N ASN A 252 -7.89 25.70 -13.45
CA ASN A 252 -7.14 26.60 -12.59
C ASN A 252 -6.47 25.83 -11.43
N PRO A 253 -5.12 25.72 -11.40
CA PRO A 253 -4.43 24.96 -10.36
C PRO A 253 -4.56 25.57 -8.95
N ALA A 254 -5.00 26.83 -8.84
CA ALA A 254 -5.27 27.49 -7.56
C ALA A 254 -6.62 27.10 -6.95
N GLU A 255 -7.51 26.46 -7.71
CA GLU A 255 -8.79 25.98 -7.20
C GLU A 255 -8.64 24.59 -6.60
N SER A 256 -9.04 24.47 -5.34
CA SER A 256 -9.10 23.16 -4.69
C SER A 256 -10.24 22.34 -5.29
N THR A 257 -9.94 21.21 -5.89
CA THR A 257 -10.91 20.25 -6.42
C THR A 257 -10.91 18.99 -5.59
N ARG A 258 -12.09 18.38 -5.42
CA ARG A 258 -12.18 17.05 -4.83
C ARG A 258 -11.64 16.03 -5.85
N SER A 259 -10.71 15.20 -5.43
CA SER A 259 -10.27 14.08 -6.25
C SER A 259 -11.41 13.07 -6.43
N CYS A 260 -11.57 12.55 -7.63
CA CYS A 260 -12.42 11.40 -7.90
C CYS A 260 -11.60 10.37 -8.69
N MET A 261 -12.01 9.12 -8.58
CA MET A 261 -11.48 8.05 -9.40
C MET A 261 -12.56 7.62 -10.40
N THR A 262 -12.19 7.49 -11.66
CA THR A 262 -13.04 6.86 -12.68
C THR A 262 -12.37 5.57 -13.13
N SER A 263 -13.16 4.53 -13.31
CA SER A 263 -12.70 3.23 -13.79
C SER A 263 -13.51 2.82 -14.99
N GLU A 264 -12.84 2.60 -16.14
CA GLU A 264 -13.46 2.16 -17.37
C GLU A 264 -12.79 0.90 -17.90
N ILE A 265 -13.57 -0.01 -18.46
CA ILE A 265 -13.05 -1.21 -19.12
C ILE A 265 -12.65 -0.82 -20.52
N LEU A 266 -11.35 -0.71 -20.78
CA LEU A 266 -10.81 -0.36 -22.10
C LEU A 266 -10.78 -1.56 -23.05
N MET A 267 -10.62 -2.77 -22.55
CA MET A 267 -10.47 -4.00 -23.32
C MET A 267 -11.16 -5.17 -22.62
N ASP A 268 -11.84 -6.00 -23.37
CA ASP A 268 -12.27 -7.31 -22.89
C ASP A 268 -11.07 -8.28 -22.81
N THR A 269 -11.30 -9.48 -22.26
CA THR A 269 -10.23 -10.50 -22.10
C THR A 269 -9.56 -10.84 -23.42
N ALA A 270 -10.33 -11.06 -24.49
CA ALA A 270 -9.78 -11.44 -25.79
C ALA A 270 -9.00 -10.26 -26.44
N GLN A 271 -9.43 -9.03 -26.21
CA GLN A 271 -8.70 -7.83 -26.67
C GLN A 271 -7.40 -7.66 -25.88
N THR A 272 -7.41 -7.89 -24.56
CA THR A 272 -6.22 -7.84 -23.72
C THR A 272 -5.18 -8.87 -24.14
N GLU A 273 -5.59 -10.13 -24.40
CA GLU A 273 -4.71 -11.19 -24.87
C GLU A 273 -4.10 -10.87 -26.24
N ARG A 274 -4.88 -10.30 -27.15
CA ARG A 274 -4.35 -9.87 -28.47
C ARG A 274 -3.36 -8.72 -28.32
N PHE A 275 -3.65 -7.75 -27.47
CA PHE A 275 -2.75 -6.62 -27.22
C PHE A 275 -1.42 -7.09 -26.60
N GLU A 276 -1.47 -7.96 -25.61
CA GLU A 276 -0.29 -8.56 -24.98
C GLU A 276 0.54 -9.37 -25.99
N SER A 277 -0.13 -10.15 -26.84
CA SER A 277 0.52 -10.90 -27.92
C SER A 277 1.22 -9.98 -28.92
N ALA A 278 0.58 -8.86 -29.30
CA ALA A 278 1.19 -7.87 -30.18
C ALA A 278 2.41 -7.19 -29.53
N CYS A 279 2.32 -6.83 -28.25
CA CYS A 279 3.45 -6.27 -27.50
C CYS A 279 4.64 -7.25 -27.50
N THR A 280 4.37 -8.51 -27.15
CA THR A 280 5.39 -9.57 -27.13
C THR A 280 6.03 -9.78 -28.50
N ALA A 281 5.24 -9.80 -29.56
CA ALA A 281 5.73 -9.92 -30.93
C ALA A 281 6.62 -8.75 -31.36
N ALA A 282 6.39 -7.56 -30.77
CA ALA A 282 7.22 -6.38 -30.96
C ALA A 282 8.44 -6.30 -30.02
N GLY A 283 8.69 -7.33 -29.20
CA GLY A 283 9.78 -7.35 -28.23
C GLY A 283 9.53 -6.51 -26.98
N ALA A 284 8.28 -6.11 -26.72
CA ALA A 284 7.88 -5.28 -25.60
C ALA A 284 7.03 -6.07 -24.57
N ARG A 285 6.91 -5.55 -23.37
CA ARG A 285 5.93 -6.00 -22.38
C ARG A 285 4.64 -5.20 -22.51
N PHE A 286 3.57 -5.67 -21.90
CA PHE A 286 2.25 -5.01 -21.86
C PHE A 286 2.34 -3.52 -21.52
N VAL A 287 3.12 -3.15 -20.48
CA VAL A 287 3.32 -1.75 -20.07
C VAL A 287 4.00 -0.92 -21.17
N GLY A 288 4.97 -1.50 -21.89
CA GLY A 288 5.59 -0.84 -23.04
C GLY A 288 4.60 -0.53 -24.15
N GLY A 289 3.66 -1.44 -24.41
CA GLY A 289 2.56 -1.20 -25.34
C GLY A 289 1.63 -0.07 -24.88
N LEU A 290 1.31 0.01 -23.57
CA LEU A 290 0.52 1.11 -23.04
C LEU A 290 1.24 2.46 -23.22
N PHE A 291 2.54 2.53 -22.94
CA PHE A 291 3.31 3.76 -23.19
C PHE A 291 3.36 4.14 -24.66
N ALA A 292 3.45 3.17 -25.56
CA ALA A 292 3.37 3.45 -27.00
C ALA A 292 2.02 4.05 -27.41
N CYS A 293 0.91 3.55 -26.85
CA CYS A 293 -0.42 4.14 -27.07
C CYS A 293 -0.51 5.57 -26.50
N LEU A 294 0.01 5.80 -25.30
CA LEU A 294 0.03 7.14 -24.69
C LEU A 294 0.87 8.12 -25.52
N ALA A 295 2.05 7.69 -26.00
CA ALA A 295 2.90 8.50 -26.86
C ALA A 295 2.19 8.88 -28.18
N GLN A 296 1.45 7.96 -28.76
CA GLN A 296 0.69 8.23 -29.99
C GLN A 296 -0.44 9.23 -29.72
N VAL A 297 -1.19 9.08 -28.63
CA VAL A 297 -2.25 10.01 -28.24
C VAL A 297 -1.69 11.40 -27.96
N GLU A 298 -0.57 11.51 -27.25
CA GLU A 298 0.07 12.80 -26.97
C GLU A 298 0.53 13.46 -28.28
N HIS A 299 1.12 12.69 -29.20
CA HIS A 299 1.49 13.21 -30.51
C HIS A 299 0.27 13.76 -31.29
N GLU A 300 -0.85 13.04 -31.26
CA GLU A 300 -2.09 13.48 -31.95
C GLU A 300 -2.67 14.76 -31.31
N LEU A 301 -2.56 14.91 -30.00
CA LEU A 301 -3.10 16.06 -29.26
C LEU A 301 -2.22 17.30 -29.36
N THR A 302 -0.90 17.13 -29.34
CA THR A 302 0.06 18.24 -29.15
C THR A 302 1.04 18.41 -30.31
N GLY A 303 1.21 17.39 -31.15
CA GLY A 303 2.26 17.32 -32.17
C GLY A 303 3.64 16.97 -31.61
N ALA A 304 3.76 16.61 -30.32
CA ALA A 304 5.02 16.23 -29.69
C ALA A 304 5.62 14.99 -30.39
N LEU A 305 6.92 15.03 -30.66
CA LEU A 305 7.63 13.92 -31.32
C LEU A 305 8.28 12.97 -30.34
N THR A 306 8.33 13.34 -29.06
CA THR A 306 8.92 12.54 -28.00
C THR A 306 7.96 12.52 -26.80
N TYR A 307 7.70 11.34 -26.28
CA TYR A 307 6.91 11.11 -25.07
C TYR A 307 7.86 10.87 -23.92
N TYR A 308 7.65 11.60 -22.84
CA TYR A 308 8.34 11.39 -21.56
C TYR A 308 7.34 10.93 -20.52
N GLY A 309 7.63 9.82 -19.86
CA GLY A 309 6.79 9.28 -18.81
C GLY A 309 7.62 8.66 -17.71
N SER A 310 7.11 8.71 -16.50
CA SER A 310 7.65 7.97 -15.36
C SER A 310 6.64 6.93 -14.89
N SER A 311 7.11 5.77 -14.48
CA SER A 311 6.29 4.75 -13.85
C SER A 311 6.83 4.40 -12.48
N HIS A 312 5.94 4.19 -11.51
CA HIS A 312 6.32 3.53 -10.28
C HIS A 312 6.56 2.04 -10.57
N LEU A 313 7.79 1.61 -10.38
CA LEU A 313 8.06 0.19 -10.22
C LEU A 313 7.71 -0.14 -8.76
N ILE A 314 6.69 -0.94 -8.57
CA ILE A 314 6.48 -1.61 -7.28
C ILE A 314 7.76 -2.37 -7.01
N GLY A 315 8.45 -2.01 -5.91
CA GLY A 315 9.80 -2.51 -5.64
C GLY A 315 9.81 -4.01 -5.46
N VAL A 316 9.88 -4.71 -6.56
CA VAL A 316 10.36 -6.06 -6.57
C VAL A 316 11.85 -5.93 -6.31
N TRP A 317 12.27 -6.21 -5.10
CA TRP A 317 13.65 -6.47 -4.81
C TRP A 317 14.06 -7.72 -5.57
N CYS A 318 14.31 -7.55 -6.86
CA CYS A 318 15.12 -8.50 -7.58
C CYS A 318 16.51 -8.41 -7.00
N CYS A 319 17.03 -9.54 -6.57
CA CYS A 319 18.44 -9.77 -6.29
C CYS A 319 19.33 -8.94 -7.25
N PRO A 320 20.41 -8.30 -6.78
CA PRO A 320 21.15 -7.29 -7.55
C PRO A 320 21.89 -7.80 -8.81
N THR A 321 21.55 -8.95 -9.33
CA THR A 321 22.31 -9.57 -10.44
C THR A 321 21.58 -9.61 -11.80
N SER A 322 20.40 -9.03 -12.01
CA SER A 322 19.76 -9.16 -13.33
C SER A 322 18.69 -8.15 -13.75
N CYS A 323 18.62 -6.97 -13.23
CA CYS A 323 17.82 -5.91 -13.87
C CYS A 323 18.76 -4.88 -14.50
N ARG A 324 19.24 -5.17 -15.71
CA ARG A 324 19.66 -4.12 -16.62
C ARG A 324 18.39 -3.47 -17.14
N VAL A 325 18.20 -2.19 -16.78
CA VAL A 325 17.33 -1.29 -17.52
C VAL A 325 18.08 -1.02 -18.83
N GLY A 326 17.60 -1.58 -19.91
CA GLY A 326 18.18 -1.38 -21.24
C GLY A 326 18.68 -2.68 -21.86
N ASP A 327 17.78 -3.46 -22.40
CA ASP A 327 17.83 -4.18 -23.69
C ASP A 327 16.38 -4.40 -24.17
#